data_d835d9c9ed8412ca887b2df3a95d1c46
#
_entry.id   d835d9c9ed8412ca887b2df3a95d1c46
#
_cell.length_a   1.000
_cell.length_b   1.000
_cell.length_c   1.000
_cell.angle_alpha   90.00
_cell.angle_beta   90.00
_cell.angle_gamma   90.00
#
_symmetry.space_group_name_H-M   'P 1'
#
loop_
_entity.id
_entity.type
_entity.pdbx_description
1 polymer ?
#
loop_
_entity_poly.entity_id
_entity_poly.type
_entity_poly.pdbx_seq_one_letter_code
_entity_poly.pdbx_strand_id
1 'polypeptide(L)'
;MSNTVFNKTIIYDRRLVFILIFLLYAFFPTNNSSLDSYAYAGYVEYNHFLFTPHHLFSNAIIFVLILPLKYLGTSIDILLFSKIINSLFQLIYLFIFYKILTFLKIKERTKLLYILILAFSFSSWRYGTENETYIIPISFSLLGSYYFLKNIKKSKTLYIILSSLFGVLACLFHQIHFFWWFGILFGFYFYRRSFKTIYLYLIPALLVPLSYILVLLFYENQKLSIFNLQHFVFHDFYQGSVITNFGWKG
;
A
#
# COMPACT_ATOMS: atom_id res chain seq x y z
N MET A 1 -5.40 -34.80 33.86
CA MET A 1 -6.14 -34.48 32.60
C MET A 1 -6.28 -32.97 32.32
N SER A 2 -5.72 -32.03 33.08
CA SER A 2 -5.89 -30.57 32.90
C SER A 2 -4.84 -29.85 32.03
N ASN A 3 -3.68 -30.45 31.74
CA ASN A 3 -2.60 -29.74 31.06
C ASN A 3 -2.71 -29.71 29.52
N THR A 4 -3.58 -30.50 28.91
CA THR A 4 -3.73 -30.58 27.45
C THR A 4 -4.73 -29.58 26.87
N VAL A 5 -5.64 -29.03 27.68
CA VAL A 5 -6.66 -28.07 27.25
C VAL A 5 -6.06 -26.66 27.21
N PHE A 6 -5.21 -26.31 28.15
CA PHE A 6 -4.58 -24.97 28.22
C PHE A 6 -3.64 -24.69 27.04
N ASN A 7 -2.88 -25.70 26.60
CA ASN A 7 -1.95 -25.57 25.45
C ASN A 7 -2.66 -25.46 24.10
N LYS A 8 -3.87 -26.02 23.93
CA LYS A 8 -4.60 -25.91 22.65
C LYS A 8 -5.22 -24.53 22.41
N THR A 9 -5.60 -23.81 23.47
CA THR A 9 -6.28 -22.51 23.36
C THR A 9 -5.30 -21.38 22.99
N ILE A 10 -4.08 -21.43 23.49
CA ILE A 10 -3.06 -20.39 23.27
C ILE A 10 -2.57 -20.37 21.81
N ILE A 11 -2.35 -21.53 21.21
CA ILE A 11 -1.82 -21.63 19.82
C ILE A 11 -2.82 -21.11 18.77
N TYR A 12 -4.11 -21.03 19.11
CA TYR A 12 -5.16 -20.57 18.21
C TYR A 12 -5.68 -19.16 18.53
N ASP A 13 -5.10 -18.47 19.49
CA ASP A 13 -5.45 -17.07 19.72
C ASP A 13 -4.82 -16.22 18.58
N ARG A 14 -5.69 -15.83 17.65
CA ARG A 14 -5.30 -14.98 16.52
C ARG A 14 -4.60 -13.69 16.94
N ARG A 15 -4.96 -13.12 18.12
CA ARG A 15 -4.36 -11.88 18.62
C ARG A 15 -2.88 -12.09 18.92
N LEU A 16 -2.58 -13.19 19.59
CA LEU A 16 -1.20 -13.58 19.90
C LEU A 16 -0.38 -13.77 18.63
N VAL A 17 -0.94 -14.45 17.62
CA VAL A 17 -0.26 -14.67 16.33
C VAL A 17 0.09 -13.32 15.66
N PHE A 18 -0.85 -12.38 15.60
CA PHE A 18 -0.59 -11.06 15.00
C PHE A 18 0.43 -10.24 15.81
N ILE A 19 0.37 -10.29 17.14
CA ILE A 19 1.34 -9.62 18.01
C ILE A 19 2.74 -10.21 17.79
N LEU A 20 2.88 -11.52 17.76
CA LEU A 20 4.17 -12.18 17.52
C LEU A 20 4.75 -11.84 16.14
N ILE A 21 3.93 -11.84 15.09
CA ILE A 21 4.36 -11.43 13.75
C ILE A 21 4.88 -9.98 13.77
N PHE A 22 4.13 -9.07 14.41
CA PHE A 22 4.54 -7.67 14.51
C PHE A 22 5.87 -7.51 15.27
N LEU A 23 6.01 -8.17 16.40
CA LEU A 23 7.25 -8.13 17.18
C LEU A 23 8.43 -8.65 16.37
N LEU A 24 8.24 -9.75 15.65
CA LEU A 24 9.30 -10.29 14.77
C LEU A 24 9.69 -9.28 13.68
N TYR A 25 8.74 -8.63 13.02
CA TYR A 25 9.05 -7.62 12.01
C TYR A 25 9.75 -6.40 12.60
N ALA A 26 9.29 -5.91 13.75
CA ALA A 26 9.84 -4.72 14.40
C ALA A 26 11.26 -4.94 14.96
N PHE A 27 11.52 -6.15 15.51
CA PHE A 27 12.83 -6.46 16.09
C PHE A 27 13.85 -7.01 15.08
N PHE A 28 13.38 -7.51 13.93
CA PHE A 28 14.25 -8.04 12.88
C PHE A 28 14.02 -7.30 11.54
N PRO A 29 14.22 -5.97 11.52
CA PRO A 29 14.16 -5.23 10.26
C PRO A 29 15.26 -5.70 9.32
N THR A 30 15.06 -5.50 8.02
CA THR A 30 16.06 -5.81 7.01
C THR A 30 17.34 -4.97 7.25
N ASN A 31 18.49 -5.63 7.45
CA ASN A 31 19.77 -4.94 7.68
C ASN A 31 20.46 -4.53 6.38
N ASN A 32 20.31 -5.33 5.32
CA ASN A 32 20.86 -5.03 4.00
C ASN A 32 19.79 -4.29 3.16
N SER A 33 19.67 -2.99 3.39
CA SER A 33 18.71 -2.12 2.72
C SER A 33 19.08 -1.92 1.25
N SER A 34 18.07 -1.74 0.40
CA SER A 34 18.22 -1.39 -1.00
C SER A 34 18.75 0.05 -1.16
N LEU A 35 19.31 0.38 -2.33
CA LEU A 35 19.68 1.75 -2.66
C LEU A 35 18.46 2.68 -2.60
N ASP A 36 17.31 2.21 -3.06
CA ASP A 36 16.05 2.96 -3.02
C ASP A 36 15.63 3.27 -1.59
N SER A 37 15.80 2.32 -0.66
CA SER A 37 15.49 2.51 0.75
C SER A 37 16.28 3.67 1.38
N TYR A 38 17.56 3.77 1.07
CA TYR A 38 18.42 4.89 1.50
C TYR A 38 18.02 6.20 0.82
N ALA A 39 17.73 6.15 -0.49
CA ALA A 39 17.30 7.34 -1.24
C ALA A 39 15.99 7.90 -0.67
N TYR A 40 14.98 7.06 -0.43
CA TYR A 40 13.70 7.49 0.15
C TYR A 40 13.87 8.07 1.56
N ALA A 41 14.70 7.46 2.40
CA ALA A 41 15.01 8.03 3.72
C ALA A 41 15.68 9.39 3.59
N GLY A 42 16.62 9.57 2.65
CA GLY A 42 17.27 10.85 2.35
C GLY A 42 16.28 11.88 1.82
N TYR A 43 15.34 11.52 0.94
CA TYR A 43 14.31 12.45 0.45
C TYR A 43 13.44 12.99 1.58
N VAL A 44 13.09 12.16 2.55
CA VAL A 44 12.33 12.57 3.73
C VAL A 44 13.18 13.41 4.69
N GLU A 45 14.46 13.05 4.89
CA GLU A 45 15.36 13.80 5.79
C GLU A 45 15.58 15.23 5.32
N TYR A 46 15.89 15.39 4.03
CA TYR A 46 16.24 16.69 3.44
C TYR A 46 15.04 17.43 2.87
N ASN A 47 13.79 16.93 3.06
CA ASN A 47 12.57 17.54 2.51
C ASN A 47 12.66 17.74 0.98
N HIS A 48 13.19 16.76 0.27
CA HIS A 48 13.42 16.80 -1.16
C HIS A 48 12.78 15.58 -1.84
N PHE A 49 12.23 15.72 -3.05
CA PHE A 49 11.54 14.64 -3.76
C PHE A 49 10.48 13.89 -2.93
N LEU A 50 9.71 14.65 -2.12
CA LEU A 50 8.64 14.04 -1.32
C LEU A 50 7.51 13.46 -2.17
N PHE A 51 7.29 14.02 -3.36
CA PHE A 51 6.25 13.61 -4.30
C PHE A 51 6.88 13.10 -5.60
N THR A 52 7.39 11.86 -5.56
CA THR A 52 7.89 11.21 -6.77
C THR A 52 6.73 10.70 -7.62
N PRO A 53 6.73 10.90 -8.96
CA PRO A 53 5.53 10.67 -9.78
C PRO A 53 4.91 9.29 -9.65
N HIS A 54 5.70 8.22 -9.71
CA HIS A 54 5.18 6.85 -9.62
C HIS A 54 4.91 6.36 -8.20
N HIS A 55 5.34 7.13 -7.18
CA HIS A 55 5.10 6.86 -5.75
C HIS A 55 4.64 8.14 -5.04
N LEU A 56 3.64 8.82 -5.60
CA LEU A 56 3.31 10.21 -5.30
C LEU A 56 3.23 10.51 -3.80
N PHE A 57 2.69 9.62 -2.97
CA PHE A 57 2.49 9.85 -1.54
C PHE A 57 3.42 9.05 -0.63
N SER A 58 4.29 8.20 -1.17
CA SER A 58 5.10 7.29 -0.33
C SER A 58 6.04 8.02 0.61
N ASN A 59 6.85 8.96 0.10
CA ASN A 59 7.77 9.74 0.93
C ASN A 59 7.02 10.81 1.74
N ALA A 60 5.99 11.43 1.13
CA ALA A 60 5.21 12.48 1.76
C ALA A 60 4.50 12.00 3.05
N ILE A 61 3.95 10.78 3.08
CA ILE A 61 3.30 10.26 4.29
C ILE A 61 4.32 10.06 5.42
N ILE A 62 5.51 9.53 5.11
CA ILE A 62 6.56 9.35 6.11
C ILE A 62 6.99 10.72 6.65
N PHE A 63 7.20 11.71 5.77
CA PHE A 63 7.51 13.07 6.17
C PHE A 63 6.46 13.64 7.13
N VAL A 64 5.18 13.56 6.79
CA VAL A 64 4.09 14.04 7.65
C VAL A 64 4.06 13.33 9.01
N LEU A 65 4.31 12.02 9.03
CA LEU A 65 4.31 11.23 10.28
C LEU A 65 5.48 11.58 11.21
N ILE A 66 6.63 12.00 10.68
CA ILE A 66 7.78 12.39 11.51
C ILE A 66 7.73 13.86 11.97
N LEU A 67 6.96 14.73 11.33
CA LEU A 67 6.89 16.15 11.67
C LEU A 67 6.63 16.41 13.17
N PRO A 68 5.65 15.78 13.84
CA PRO A 68 5.42 16.00 15.26
C PRO A 68 6.62 15.61 16.12
N LEU A 69 7.34 14.55 15.76
CA LEU A 69 8.49 14.05 16.48
C LEU A 69 9.70 14.98 16.29
N LYS A 70 9.93 15.46 15.06
CA LYS A 70 10.96 16.48 14.77
C LYS A 70 10.67 17.79 15.52
N TYR A 71 9.40 18.21 15.59
CA TYR A 71 8.99 19.39 16.34
C TYR A 71 9.28 19.28 17.85
N LEU A 72 9.19 18.08 18.40
CA LEU A 72 9.55 17.78 19.80
C LEU A 72 11.09 17.71 20.03
N GLY A 73 11.91 17.99 19.02
CA GLY A 73 13.37 17.96 19.10
C GLY A 73 13.98 16.56 19.16
N THR A 74 13.22 15.53 18.80
CA THR A 74 13.69 14.13 18.82
C THR A 74 14.53 13.86 17.56
N SER A 75 15.75 13.34 17.74
CA SER A 75 16.54 12.78 16.64
C SER A 75 15.94 11.43 16.22
N ILE A 76 15.58 11.29 14.95
CA ILE A 76 14.91 10.10 14.42
C ILE A 76 15.75 9.51 13.31
N ASP A 77 16.07 8.23 13.40
CA ASP A 77 16.52 7.46 12.26
C ASP A 77 15.35 7.23 11.30
N ILE A 78 15.31 7.97 10.20
CA ILE A 78 14.19 7.94 9.24
C ILE A 78 14.12 6.60 8.53
N LEU A 79 15.25 5.97 8.25
CA LEU A 79 15.28 4.65 7.63
C LEU A 79 14.60 3.61 8.55
N LEU A 80 14.98 3.58 9.82
CA LEU A 80 14.37 2.68 10.81
C LEU A 80 12.90 3.00 11.04
N PHE A 81 12.55 4.29 11.15
CA PHE A 81 11.16 4.72 11.30
C PHE A 81 10.29 4.25 10.13
N SER A 82 10.75 4.42 8.90
CA SER A 82 10.04 3.99 7.68
C SER A 82 9.85 2.46 7.65
N LYS A 83 10.85 1.69 8.08
CA LYS A 83 10.73 0.23 8.22
C LYS A 83 9.67 -0.17 9.24
N ILE A 84 9.59 0.54 10.37
CA ILE A 84 8.54 0.30 11.38
C ILE A 84 7.16 0.62 10.80
N ILE A 85 7.00 1.71 10.06
CA ILE A 85 5.74 2.06 9.38
C ILE A 85 5.36 0.97 8.38
N ASN A 86 6.30 0.48 7.57
CA ASN A 86 6.03 -0.64 6.65
C ASN A 86 5.65 -1.92 7.40
N SER A 87 6.27 -2.21 8.53
CA SER A 87 5.91 -3.36 9.39
C SER A 87 4.48 -3.24 9.95
N LEU A 88 4.05 -2.03 10.32
CA LEU A 88 2.66 -1.77 10.73
C LEU A 88 1.67 -1.97 9.57
N PHE A 89 1.99 -1.45 8.38
CA PHE A 89 1.15 -1.66 7.20
C PHE A 89 1.13 -3.13 6.76
N GLN A 90 2.23 -3.86 6.91
CA GLN A 90 2.27 -5.30 6.69
C GLN A 90 1.32 -6.04 7.65
N LEU A 91 1.24 -5.62 8.91
CA LEU A 91 0.27 -6.19 9.85
C LEU A 91 -1.17 -5.88 9.44
N ILE A 92 -1.43 -4.62 9.00
CA ILE A 92 -2.74 -4.22 8.46
C ILE A 92 -3.09 -5.06 7.23
N TYR A 93 -2.17 -5.25 6.30
CA TYR A 93 -2.31 -6.11 5.13
C TYR A 93 -2.72 -7.54 5.51
N LEU A 94 -2.00 -8.18 6.43
CA LEU A 94 -2.31 -9.52 6.92
C LEU A 94 -3.69 -9.57 7.61
N PHE A 95 -4.05 -8.54 8.37
CA PHE A 95 -5.35 -8.45 9.03
C PHE A 95 -6.50 -8.31 8.02
N ILE A 96 -6.33 -7.50 6.97
CA ILE A 96 -7.34 -7.38 5.90
C ILE A 96 -7.47 -8.71 5.17
N PHE A 97 -6.36 -9.38 4.86
CA PHE A 97 -6.38 -10.70 4.24
C PHE A 97 -7.12 -11.71 5.13
N TYR A 98 -6.86 -11.73 6.43
CA TYR A 98 -7.63 -12.54 7.39
C TYR A 98 -9.14 -12.22 7.34
N LYS A 99 -9.54 -10.95 7.21
CA LYS A 99 -10.95 -10.54 7.06
C LYS A 99 -11.55 -11.06 5.76
N ILE A 100 -10.81 -11.04 4.67
CA ILE A 100 -11.22 -11.62 3.38
C ILE A 100 -11.43 -13.13 3.51
N LEU A 101 -10.50 -13.86 4.11
CA LEU A 101 -10.63 -15.30 4.36
C LEU A 101 -11.83 -15.62 5.27
N THR A 102 -12.11 -14.75 6.24
CA THR A 102 -13.30 -14.88 7.09
C THR A 102 -14.59 -14.66 6.30
N PHE A 103 -14.59 -13.68 5.41
CA PHE A 103 -15.72 -13.44 4.49
C PHE A 103 -16.00 -14.64 3.58
N LEU A 104 -14.94 -15.30 3.12
CA LEU A 104 -14.99 -16.53 2.31
C LEU A 104 -15.31 -17.80 3.14
N LYS A 105 -15.60 -17.64 4.43
CA LYS A 105 -15.96 -18.73 5.36
C LYS A 105 -14.88 -19.81 5.51
N ILE A 106 -13.60 -19.46 5.33
CA ILE A 106 -12.48 -20.37 5.56
C ILE A 106 -12.39 -20.71 7.06
N LYS A 107 -12.09 -21.97 7.40
CA LYS A 107 -11.94 -22.44 8.78
C LYS A 107 -10.81 -21.70 9.51
N GLU A 108 -10.96 -21.43 10.80
CA GLU A 108 -10.02 -20.61 11.58
C GLU A 108 -8.57 -21.10 11.48
N ARG A 109 -8.37 -22.41 11.68
CA ARG A 109 -7.04 -23.03 11.59
C ARG A 109 -6.39 -22.81 10.21
N THR A 110 -7.16 -22.93 9.14
CA THR A 110 -6.68 -22.73 7.76
C THR A 110 -6.35 -21.25 7.50
N LYS A 111 -7.16 -20.33 8.05
CA LYS A 111 -6.86 -18.89 7.96
C LYS A 111 -5.54 -18.56 8.62
N LEU A 112 -5.30 -19.03 9.85
CA LEU A 112 -4.04 -18.80 10.55
C LEU A 112 -2.86 -19.39 9.80
N LEU A 113 -3.01 -20.58 9.22
CA LEU A 113 -1.97 -21.18 8.37
C LEU A 113 -1.65 -20.28 7.15
N TYR A 114 -2.66 -19.77 6.45
CA TYR A 114 -2.45 -18.87 5.32
C TYR A 114 -1.79 -17.54 5.74
N ILE A 115 -2.17 -17.00 6.91
CA ILE A 115 -1.53 -15.80 7.47
C ILE A 115 -0.05 -16.07 7.75
N LEU A 116 0.28 -17.20 8.36
CA LEU A 116 1.68 -17.56 8.66
C LEU A 116 2.49 -17.78 7.37
N ILE A 117 1.95 -18.53 6.40
CA ILE A 117 2.61 -18.74 5.11
C ILE A 117 2.88 -17.38 4.44
N LEU A 118 1.89 -16.49 4.43
CA LEU A 118 2.02 -15.18 3.80
C LEU A 118 3.00 -14.29 4.57
N ALA A 119 2.90 -14.23 5.91
CA ALA A 119 3.79 -13.42 6.73
C ALA A 119 5.27 -13.83 6.60
N PHE A 120 5.53 -15.13 6.55
CA PHE A 120 6.90 -15.66 6.47
C PHE A 120 7.35 -15.98 5.03
N SER A 121 6.55 -15.62 4.00
CA SER A 121 7.05 -15.64 2.63
C SER A 121 8.15 -14.59 2.44
N PHE A 122 9.12 -14.90 1.58
CA PHE A 122 10.27 -14.02 1.35
C PHE A 122 9.85 -12.58 0.99
N SER A 123 8.93 -12.42 0.05
CA SER A 123 8.48 -11.09 -0.40
C SER A 123 7.77 -10.32 0.71
N SER A 124 6.88 -10.97 1.47
CA SER A 124 6.20 -10.32 2.60
C SER A 124 7.16 -9.89 3.68
N TRP A 125 8.09 -10.76 4.05
CA TRP A 125 9.12 -10.43 5.04
C TRP A 125 9.99 -9.29 4.55
N ARG A 126 10.59 -9.44 3.36
CA ARG A 126 11.52 -8.47 2.79
C ARG A 126 10.90 -7.08 2.69
N TYR A 127 9.73 -6.95 2.06
CA TYR A 127 9.09 -5.64 1.87
C TYR A 127 8.37 -5.11 3.11
N GLY A 128 7.95 -5.99 4.01
CA GLY A 128 7.33 -5.59 5.28
C GLY A 128 8.32 -5.06 6.32
N THR A 129 9.62 -5.38 6.19
CA THR A 129 10.69 -4.97 7.11
C THR A 129 11.71 -4.03 6.48
N GLU A 130 11.44 -3.52 5.29
CA GLU A 130 12.29 -2.63 4.52
C GLU A 130 11.58 -1.28 4.27
N ASN A 131 12.36 -0.23 3.98
CA ASN A 131 11.83 1.05 3.51
C ASN A 131 11.55 1.00 2.02
N GLU A 132 10.44 0.36 1.66
CA GLU A 132 10.01 0.13 0.28
C GLU A 132 8.57 0.60 0.07
N THR A 133 8.21 0.88 -1.17
CA THR A 133 6.93 1.52 -1.53
C THR A 133 5.78 0.55 -1.80
N TYR A 134 5.97 -0.76 -1.57
CA TYR A 134 5.00 -1.79 -1.98
C TYR A 134 3.92 -2.13 -0.96
N ILE A 135 4.24 -2.10 0.34
CA ILE A 135 3.35 -2.66 1.39
C ILE A 135 2.14 -1.75 1.67
N ILE A 136 2.35 -0.44 1.69
CA ILE A 136 1.26 0.53 1.91
C ILE A 136 0.19 0.40 0.80
N PRO A 137 0.54 0.49 -0.51
CA PRO A 137 -0.45 0.41 -1.56
C PRO A 137 -1.13 -0.97 -1.67
N ILE A 138 -0.41 -2.07 -1.40
CA ILE A 138 -1.03 -3.40 -1.39
C ILE A 138 -2.09 -3.52 -0.29
N SER A 139 -1.87 -2.90 0.87
CA SER A 139 -2.85 -2.83 1.96
C SER A 139 -4.13 -2.12 1.52
N PHE A 140 -4.00 -1.01 0.81
CA PHE A 140 -5.14 -0.28 0.24
C PHE A 140 -5.84 -1.08 -0.87
N SER A 141 -5.11 -1.75 -1.76
CA SER A 141 -5.71 -2.62 -2.78
C SER A 141 -6.52 -3.77 -2.19
N LEU A 142 -6.03 -4.37 -1.09
CA LEU A 142 -6.80 -5.38 -0.36
C LEU A 142 -8.04 -4.80 0.33
N LEU A 143 -7.97 -3.58 0.89
CA LEU A 143 -9.16 -2.90 1.40
C LEU A 143 -10.19 -2.66 0.31
N GLY A 144 -9.75 -2.21 -0.88
CA GLY A 144 -10.60 -2.08 -2.06
C GLY A 144 -11.29 -3.40 -2.41
N SER A 145 -10.54 -4.50 -2.45
CA SER A 145 -11.06 -5.86 -2.69
C SER A 145 -12.03 -6.31 -1.60
N TYR A 146 -11.74 -6.02 -0.33
CA TYR A 146 -12.64 -6.35 0.77
C TYR A 146 -13.98 -5.64 0.67
N TYR A 147 -14.01 -4.35 0.32
CA TYR A 147 -15.26 -3.61 0.11
C TYR A 147 -15.99 -4.05 -1.15
N PHE A 148 -15.28 -4.45 -2.21
CA PHE A 148 -15.87 -5.10 -3.37
C PHE A 148 -16.63 -6.37 -2.95
N LEU A 149 -16.00 -7.28 -2.20
CA LEU A 149 -16.63 -8.50 -1.69
C LEU A 149 -17.82 -8.19 -0.78
N LYS A 150 -17.73 -7.16 0.07
CA LYS A 150 -18.87 -6.70 0.88
C LYS A 150 -20.03 -6.21 0.03
N ASN A 151 -19.76 -5.52 -1.08
CA ASN A 151 -20.80 -5.09 -2.00
C ASN A 151 -21.46 -6.27 -2.71
N ILE A 152 -20.71 -7.30 -3.07
CA ILE A 152 -21.28 -8.54 -3.63
C ILE A 152 -22.35 -9.11 -2.70
N LYS A 153 -22.07 -9.18 -1.39
CA LYS A 153 -23.01 -9.74 -0.40
C LYS A 153 -24.16 -8.78 -0.05
N LYS A 154 -23.85 -7.47 0.06
CA LYS A 154 -24.81 -6.43 0.44
C LYS A 154 -24.63 -5.23 -0.49
N SER A 155 -25.57 -5.05 -1.43
CA SER A 155 -25.53 -3.96 -2.41
C SER A 155 -25.70 -2.59 -1.74
N LYS A 156 -24.57 -1.99 -1.26
CA LYS A 156 -24.55 -0.66 -0.67
C LYS A 156 -23.66 0.25 -1.48
N THR A 157 -24.16 1.43 -1.85
CA THR A 157 -23.41 2.48 -2.56
C THR A 157 -22.09 2.82 -1.86
N LEU A 158 -22.11 2.93 -0.52
CA LEU A 158 -20.89 3.19 0.26
C LEU A 158 -19.77 2.17 -0.02
N TYR A 159 -20.10 0.89 -0.22
CA TYR A 159 -19.07 -0.12 -0.48
C TYR A 159 -18.46 0.00 -1.88
N ILE A 160 -19.21 0.54 -2.86
CA ILE A 160 -18.67 0.85 -4.18
C ILE A 160 -17.66 2.00 -4.08
N ILE A 161 -18.05 3.08 -3.42
CA ILE A 161 -17.21 4.26 -3.22
C ILE A 161 -15.95 3.92 -2.43
N LEU A 162 -16.07 3.19 -1.30
CA LEU A 162 -14.92 2.78 -0.49
C LEU A 162 -13.99 1.82 -1.25
N SER A 163 -14.55 0.91 -2.06
CA SER A 163 -13.74 0.00 -2.89
C SER A 163 -12.88 0.78 -3.88
N SER A 164 -13.47 1.78 -4.57
CA SER A 164 -12.72 2.65 -5.48
C SER A 164 -11.74 3.54 -4.74
N LEU A 165 -12.17 4.21 -3.66
CA LEU A 165 -11.33 5.13 -2.90
C LEU A 165 -10.05 4.46 -2.42
N PHE A 166 -10.14 3.27 -1.84
CA PHE A 166 -8.95 2.53 -1.41
C PHE A 166 -8.09 2.08 -2.60
N GLY A 167 -8.70 1.70 -3.73
CA GLY A 167 -7.95 1.41 -4.95
C GLY A 167 -7.23 2.65 -5.51
N VAL A 168 -7.86 3.82 -5.48
CA VAL A 168 -7.28 5.11 -5.86
C VAL A 168 -6.13 5.50 -4.92
N LEU A 169 -6.30 5.35 -3.61
CA LEU A 169 -5.20 5.55 -2.66
C LEU A 169 -4.04 4.63 -2.98
N ALA A 170 -4.29 3.36 -3.28
CA ALA A 170 -3.22 2.45 -3.71
C ALA A 170 -2.47 2.98 -4.94
N CYS A 171 -3.18 3.51 -5.95
CA CYS A 171 -2.57 4.10 -7.14
C CYS A 171 -1.71 5.33 -6.81
N LEU A 172 -2.13 6.17 -5.88
CA LEU A 172 -1.38 7.35 -5.44
C LEU A 172 -0.12 6.99 -4.64
N PHE A 173 -0.13 5.85 -3.93
CA PHE A 173 1.08 5.33 -3.29
C PHE A 173 1.99 4.57 -4.26
N HIS A 174 1.44 3.93 -5.30
CA HIS A 174 2.21 3.29 -6.35
C HIS A 174 1.36 3.07 -7.60
N GLN A 175 1.72 3.71 -8.70
CA GLN A 175 0.94 3.73 -9.97
C GLN A 175 0.56 2.33 -10.47
N ILE A 176 1.38 1.30 -10.25
CA ILE A 176 1.12 -0.07 -10.73
C ILE A 176 -0.21 -0.64 -10.21
N HIS A 177 -0.70 -0.14 -9.08
CA HIS A 177 -1.99 -0.55 -8.51
C HIS A 177 -3.20 -0.09 -9.33
N PHE A 178 -2.99 0.73 -10.38
CA PHE A 178 -4.00 1.01 -11.40
C PHE A 178 -4.57 -0.28 -11.99
N PHE A 179 -3.74 -1.28 -12.27
CA PHE A 179 -4.23 -2.56 -12.81
C PHE A 179 -5.13 -3.29 -11.81
N TRP A 180 -4.85 -3.20 -10.53
CA TRP A 180 -5.71 -3.78 -9.49
C TRP A 180 -7.05 -3.02 -9.38
N TRP A 181 -7.01 -1.69 -9.32
CA TRP A 181 -8.19 -0.84 -9.32
C TRP A 181 -9.07 -1.11 -10.55
N PHE A 182 -8.45 -1.20 -11.72
CA PHE A 182 -9.13 -1.50 -12.99
C PHE A 182 -9.74 -2.92 -12.99
N GLY A 183 -9.04 -3.91 -12.46
CA GLY A 183 -9.57 -5.26 -12.26
C GLY A 183 -10.84 -5.29 -11.40
N ILE A 184 -10.90 -4.50 -10.32
CA ILE A 184 -12.11 -4.37 -9.50
C ILE A 184 -13.23 -3.67 -10.27
N LEU A 185 -12.93 -2.65 -11.09
CA LEU A 185 -13.91 -2.00 -11.98
C LEU A 185 -14.58 -3.03 -12.90
N PHE A 186 -13.79 -3.90 -13.56
CA PHE A 186 -14.32 -5.01 -14.35
C PHE A 186 -15.14 -5.97 -13.51
N GLY A 187 -14.69 -6.29 -12.31
CA GLY A 187 -15.46 -7.10 -11.37
C GLY A 187 -16.86 -6.52 -11.11
N PHE A 188 -16.96 -5.22 -10.87
CA PHE A 188 -18.25 -4.54 -10.73
C PHE A 188 -19.08 -4.56 -12.02
N TYR A 189 -18.45 -4.31 -13.16
CA TYR A 189 -19.13 -4.35 -14.46
C TYR A 189 -19.78 -5.70 -14.71
N PHE A 190 -19.02 -6.80 -14.60
CA PHE A 190 -19.55 -8.14 -14.85
C PHE A 190 -20.57 -8.60 -13.80
N TYR A 191 -20.34 -8.24 -12.52
CA TYR A 191 -21.20 -8.72 -11.43
C TYR A 191 -22.50 -7.91 -11.31
N ARG A 192 -22.44 -6.59 -11.41
CA ARG A 192 -23.60 -5.71 -11.21
C ARG A 192 -24.32 -5.35 -12.50
N ARG A 193 -23.64 -5.32 -13.64
CA ARG A 193 -24.17 -4.92 -14.96
C ARG A 193 -24.96 -3.60 -14.90
N SER A 194 -24.49 -2.62 -14.14
CA SER A 194 -25.17 -1.36 -13.86
C SER A 194 -24.25 -0.18 -14.11
N PHE A 195 -24.62 0.69 -15.05
CA PHE A 195 -23.90 1.94 -15.33
C PHE A 195 -23.78 2.84 -14.09
N LYS A 196 -24.82 2.87 -13.24
CA LYS A 196 -24.78 3.61 -11.97
C LYS A 196 -23.64 3.13 -11.07
N THR A 197 -23.43 1.82 -10.99
CA THR A 197 -22.32 1.23 -10.20
C THR A 197 -20.97 1.65 -10.76
N ILE A 198 -20.80 1.62 -12.07
CA ILE A 198 -19.56 2.03 -12.75
C ILE A 198 -19.30 3.52 -12.50
N TYR A 199 -20.31 4.37 -12.70
CA TYR A 199 -20.19 5.81 -12.45
C TYR A 199 -19.77 6.11 -11.00
N LEU A 200 -20.44 5.50 -10.02
CA LEU A 200 -20.10 5.65 -8.60
C LEU A 200 -18.67 5.17 -8.28
N TYR A 201 -18.20 4.12 -8.98
CA TYR A 201 -16.83 3.63 -8.81
C TYR A 201 -15.80 4.58 -9.44
N LEU A 202 -16.13 5.26 -10.53
CA LEU A 202 -15.23 6.19 -11.20
C LEU A 202 -15.07 7.54 -10.48
N ILE A 203 -16.04 7.97 -9.66
CA ILE A 203 -15.97 9.28 -8.98
C ILE A 203 -14.67 9.45 -8.16
N PRO A 204 -14.26 8.52 -7.28
CA PRO A 204 -13.01 8.69 -6.54
C PRO A 204 -11.76 8.76 -7.41
N ALA A 205 -11.78 8.23 -8.64
CA ALA A 205 -10.63 8.26 -9.55
C ALA A 205 -10.22 9.69 -9.93
N LEU A 206 -11.13 10.66 -9.82
CA LEU A 206 -10.82 12.09 -10.03
C LEU A 206 -9.76 12.61 -9.03
N LEU A 207 -9.58 11.95 -7.89
CA LEU A 207 -8.51 12.30 -6.94
C LEU A 207 -7.11 12.09 -7.53
N VAL A 208 -6.93 11.16 -8.48
CA VAL A 208 -5.62 10.91 -9.09
C VAL A 208 -5.16 12.15 -9.87
N PRO A 209 -5.82 12.59 -10.95
CA PRO A 209 -5.39 13.77 -11.68
C PRO A 209 -5.37 15.03 -10.80
N LEU A 210 -6.31 15.17 -9.86
CA LEU A 210 -6.31 16.29 -8.92
C LEU A 210 -5.03 16.30 -8.05
N SER A 211 -4.61 15.17 -7.52
CA SER A 211 -3.38 15.08 -6.72
C SER A 211 -2.14 15.45 -7.52
N TYR A 212 -2.02 14.96 -8.76
CA TYR A 212 -0.90 15.33 -9.64
C TYR A 212 -0.89 16.83 -9.99
N ILE A 213 -2.05 17.41 -10.26
CA ILE A 213 -2.18 18.85 -10.54
C ILE A 213 -1.77 19.68 -9.31
N LEU A 214 -2.23 19.30 -8.12
CA LEU A 214 -1.89 20.00 -6.88
C LEU A 214 -0.39 19.94 -6.59
N VAL A 215 0.23 18.76 -6.75
CA VAL A 215 1.68 18.61 -6.56
C VAL A 215 2.45 19.45 -7.58
N LEU A 216 2.06 19.39 -8.87
CA LEU A 216 2.70 20.18 -9.93
C LEU A 216 2.66 21.69 -9.63
N LEU A 217 1.50 22.20 -9.20
CA LEU A 217 1.30 23.62 -8.95
C LEU A 217 1.98 24.11 -7.65
N PHE A 218 1.83 23.37 -6.54
CA PHE A 218 2.18 23.87 -5.22
C PHE A 218 3.51 23.34 -4.67
N TYR A 219 3.96 22.17 -5.12
CA TYR A 219 5.23 21.62 -4.69
C TYR A 219 6.33 21.82 -5.74
N GLU A 220 6.05 21.48 -7.00
CA GLU A 220 7.00 21.68 -8.10
C GLU A 220 7.04 23.14 -8.61
N ASN A 221 6.11 24.00 -8.16
CA ASN A 221 5.99 25.41 -8.56
C ASN A 221 5.95 25.60 -10.09
N GLN A 222 5.37 24.65 -10.83
CA GLN A 222 5.26 24.70 -12.28
C GLN A 222 3.89 25.20 -12.72
N LYS A 223 3.84 25.90 -13.87
CA LYS A 223 2.58 26.31 -14.48
C LYS A 223 1.80 25.09 -14.98
N LEU A 224 0.47 25.12 -14.76
CA LEU A 224 -0.41 24.07 -15.27
C LEU A 224 -0.45 24.13 -16.81
N SER A 225 0.09 23.10 -17.46
CA SER A 225 -0.03 22.84 -18.89
C SER A 225 -0.10 21.33 -19.10
N ILE A 226 -0.69 20.90 -20.22
CA ILE A 226 -0.73 19.48 -20.59
C ILE A 226 0.70 18.92 -20.69
N PHE A 227 1.60 19.70 -21.27
CA PHE A 227 3.00 19.33 -21.42
C PHE A 227 3.69 19.10 -20.07
N ASN A 228 3.59 20.06 -19.14
CA ASN A 228 4.20 19.94 -17.81
C ASN A 228 3.59 18.76 -17.02
N LEU A 229 2.28 18.58 -17.10
CA LEU A 229 1.60 17.47 -16.42
C LEU A 229 2.05 16.11 -16.99
N GLN A 230 2.15 15.97 -18.32
CA GLN A 230 2.64 14.75 -18.94
C GLN A 230 4.11 14.48 -18.56
N HIS A 231 4.98 15.50 -18.63
CA HIS A 231 6.37 15.37 -18.21
C HIS A 231 6.51 14.97 -16.74
N PHE A 232 5.66 15.51 -15.85
CA PHE A 232 5.68 15.14 -14.45
C PHE A 232 5.18 13.70 -14.24
N VAL A 233 4.02 13.34 -14.79
CA VAL A 233 3.41 12.01 -14.58
C VAL A 233 4.28 10.88 -15.16
N PHE A 234 4.91 11.13 -16.32
CA PHE A 234 5.72 10.15 -17.05
C PHE A 234 7.22 10.44 -16.96
N HIS A 235 7.64 11.08 -15.88
CA HIS A 235 9.03 11.52 -15.65
C HIS A 235 10.08 10.46 -16.00
N ASP A 236 9.92 9.22 -15.54
CA ASP A 236 10.89 8.16 -15.75
C ASP A 236 11.02 7.73 -17.23
N PHE A 237 9.92 7.83 -18.00
CA PHE A 237 9.97 7.60 -19.44
C PHE A 237 10.80 8.66 -20.16
N TYR A 238 10.67 9.93 -19.76
CA TYR A 238 11.41 11.02 -20.38
C TYR A 238 12.88 11.07 -19.94
N GLN A 239 13.19 10.63 -18.74
CA GLN A 239 14.58 10.57 -18.25
C GLN A 239 15.33 9.30 -18.69
N GLY A 240 14.69 8.39 -19.43
CA GLY A 240 15.33 7.18 -19.91
C GLY A 240 15.61 6.12 -18.85
N SER A 241 15.11 6.31 -17.62
CA SER A 241 15.26 5.32 -16.54
C SER A 241 14.54 3.99 -16.83
N VAL A 242 13.56 4.00 -17.75
CA VAL A 242 12.84 2.82 -18.20
C VAL A 242 13.35 2.31 -19.56
N ILE A 243 14.05 3.15 -20.32
CA ILE A 243 14.66 2.78 -21.59
C ILE A 243 16.09 2.28 -21.29
N THR A 244 16.22 1.06 -20.82
CA THR A 244 17.48 0.35 -21.01
C THR A 244 17.71 0.26 -22.51
N ASN A 245 18.82 0.79 -22.98
CA ASN A 245 19.26 0.64 -24.36
C ASN A 245 19.31 -0.85 -24.70
N PHE A 246 18.21 -1.41 -25.19
CA PHE A 246 18.25 -2.61 -25.99
C PHE A 246 18.90 -2.21 -27.33
N GLY A 247 20.21 -1.95 -27.27
CA GLY A 247 21.02 -1.85 -28.45
C GLY A 247 21.10 -3.23 -29.07
N TRP A 248 20.23 -3.52 -30.00
CA TRP A 248 20.52 -4.48 -31.03
C TRP A 248 21.73 -3.94 -31.79
N LYS A 249 22.92 -4.32 -31.36
CA LYS A 249 24.07 -4.30 -32.23
C LYS A 249 23.91 -5.49 -33.15
N GLY A 250 23.38 -5.24 -34.37
CA GLY A 250 23.48 -6.13 -35.50
C GLY A 250 24.93 -6.39 -35.89
#